data_61f01aa91ce511479b5536b648a59455
#
_entry.id   61f01aa91ce511479b5536b648a59455
#
_cell.length_a   1.000
_cell.length_b   1.000
_cell.length_c   1.000
_cell.angle_alpha   90.00
_cell.angle_beta   90.00
_cell.angle_gamma   90.00
#
_symmetry.space_group_name_H-M   'P 1'
#
loop_
_entity.id
_entity.type
_entity.pdbx_description
1 polymer ?
#
loop_
_entity_poly.entity_id
_entity_poly.type
_entity_poly.pdbx_seq_one_letter_code
_entity_poly.pdbx_strand_id
1 'polypeptide(L)'
;MEVDHPIFIVGPHRSGTTLLYNMLSRHPDVGYFNIANRRFPSFPLLAHIITYFGMPDQPMESQPIWDRFWNCEHDEMGANDATPEAISWCQKTVRRVLQLRNAKRFLAKYPRLSLRLDWIDAVFPGALFVHINRDWRAVVNSTLVRRHQRESKGGGWYGDRIPGWKEMGDLPPEIVAGRQYHYLTKTLESKETNYPGRFIKVYYAKLCQYPVETIRYIADKCDLSWTEDFEKGIRRDLQSMNYKWRTQLDPSKIEKVRAEDPEFFARHEEPE
;
A
#
# COMPACT_ATOMS: atom_id res chain seq x y z
N MET A 1 -19.07 -18.49 -2.58
CA MET A 1 -17.60 -18.46 -2.45
C MET A 1 -17.28 -17.37 -1.46
N GLU A 2 -16.59 -17.69 -0.41
CA GLU A 2 -16.09 -16.74 0.59
C GLU A 2 -14.85 -16.01 0.05
N VAL A 3 -14.58 -14.80 0.56
CA VAL A 3 -13.34 -14.09 0.21
C VAL A 3 -12.24 -14.66 1.11
N ASP A 4 -11.43 -15.55 0.55
CA ASP A 4 -10.45 -16.30 1.30
C ASP A 4 -9.10 -15.57 1.33
N HIS A 5 -8.60 -15.25 2.53
CA HIS A 5 -7.29 -14.65 2.83
C HIS A 5 -6.86 -13.58 1.81
N PRO A 6 -7.62 -12.47 1.64
CA PRO A 6 -7.24 -11.43 0.70
C PRO A 6 -5.91 -10.77 1.11
N ILE A 7 -5.15 -10.35 0.12
CA ILE A 7 -3.79 -9.83 0.28
C ILE A 7 -3.84 -8.30 0.23
N PHE A 8 -3.32 -7.64 1.24
CA PHE A 8 -3.22 -6.18 1.31
C PHE A 8 -1.74 -5.76 1.35
N ILE A 9 -1.31 -5.01 0.34
CA ILE A 9 0.03 -4.40 0.36
C ILE A 9 -0.04 -3.13 1.19
N VAL A 10 0.72 -3.09 2.27
CA VAL A 10 0.78 -1.99 3.23
C VAL A 10 2.20 -1.44 3.36
N GLY A 11 2.31 -0.21 3.80
CA GLY A 11 3.58 0.49 3.97
C GLY A 11 3.45 1.98 3.71
N PRO A 12 4.43 2.79 4.11
CA PRO A 12 4.43 4.23 3.88
C PRO A 12 4.25 4.59 2.40
N HIS A 13 3.64 5.73 2.14
CA HIS A 13 3.70 6.33 0.81
C HIS A 13 5.14 6.33 0.30
N ARG A 14 5.35 6.04 -0.98
CA ARG A 14 6.67 6.05 -1.63
C ARG A 14 7.64 4.94 -1.20
N SER A 15 7.18 3.93 -0.47
CA SER A 15 8.01 2.76 -0.08
C SER A 15 8.16 1.70 -1.18
N GLY A 16 7.50 1.85 -2.35
CA GLY A 16 7.54 0.86 -3.43
C GLY A 16 6.30 -0.03 -3.52
N THR A 17 5.25 0.25 -2.75
CA THR A 17 3.97 -0.49 -2.77
C THR A 17 3.38 -0.64 -4.17
N THR A 18 3.48 0.39 -5.04
CA THR A 18 2.99 0.32 -6.42
C THR A 18 3.79 -0.65 -7.29
N LEU A 19 5.12 -0.68 -7.12
CA LEU A 19 5.98 -1.63 -7.83
C LEU A 19 5.58 -3.06 -7.48
N LEU A 20 5.49 -3.35 -6.19
CA LEU A 20 5.10 -4.66 -5.68
C LEU A 20 3.68 -5.05 -6.15
N TYR A 21 2.73 -4.11 -6.09
CA TYR A 21 1.35 -4.33 -6.55
C TYR A 21 1.30 -4.73 -8.03
N ASN A 22 2.02 -4.00 -8.88
CA ASN A 22 2.08 -4.29 -10.32
C ASN A 22 2.75 -5.64 -10.65
N MET A 23 3.65 -6.12 -9.79
CA MET A 23 4.28 -7.42 -9.98
C MET A 23 3.35 -8.55 -9.54
N LEU A 24 2.77 -8.47 -8.35
CA LEU A 24 1.87 -9.49 -7.82
C LEU A 24 0.54 -9.57 -8.59
N SER A 25 0.03 -8.46 -9.11
CA SER A 25 -1.22 -8.45 -9.89
C SER A 25 -1.15 -9.20 -11.22
N ARG A 26 0.05 -9.59 -11.67
CA ARG A 26 0.25 -10.43 -12.87
C ARG A 26 0.04 -11.91 -12.58
N HIS A 27 -0.09 -12.30 -11.31
CA HIS A 27 -0.33 -13.68 -10.96
C HIS A 27 -1.72 -14.13 -11.44
N PRO A 28 -1.87 -15.30 -12.08
CA PRO A 28 -3.13 -15.73 -12.68
C PRO A 28 -4.26 -15.94 -11.65
N ASP A 29 -3.92 -16.36 -10.43
CA ASP A 29 -4.90 -16.58 -9.36
C ASP A 29 -5.31 -15.28 -8.63
N VAL A 30 -4.75 -14.12 -9.02
CA VAL A 30 -4.95 -12.85 -8.32
C VAL A 30 -5.96 -11.95 -9.03
N GLY A 31 -7.02 -11.58 -8.30
CA GLY A 31 -7.98 -10.57 -8.72
C GLY A 31 -7.73 -9.23 -8.02
N TYR A 32 -7.99 -8.14 -8.72
CA TYR A 32 -7.76 -6.78 -8.22
C TYR A 32 -8.82 -5.81 -8.79
N PHE A 33 -8.94 -4.64 -8.18
CA PHE A 33 -9.69 -3.53 -8.76
C PHE A 33 -8.89 -2.83 -9.85
N ASN A 34 -9.53 -2.56 -10.98
CA ASN A 34 -8.97 -1.80 -12.09
C ASN A 34 -9.59 -0.40 -12.22
N ILE A 35 -9.24 0.32 -13.30
CA ILE A 35 -9.75 1.67 -13.56
C ILE A 35 -11.28 1.70 -13.71
N ALA A 36 -11.87 0.65 -14.30
CA ALA A 36 -13.33 0.55 -14.46
C ALA A 36 -14.02 0.37 -13.09
N ASN A 37 -13.46 -0.46 -12.20
CA ASN A 37 -13.99 -0.61 -10.83
C ASN A 37 -13.89 0.70 -10.04
N ARG A 38 -12.80 1.47 -10.22
CA ARG A 38 -12.67 2.79 -9.60
C ARG A 38 -13.76 3.76 -10.07
N ARG A 39 -14.12 3.73 -11.36
CA ARG A 39 -15.14 4.60 -11.94
C ARG A 39 -16.56 4.16 -11.61
N PHE A 40 -16.78 2.84 -11.49
CA PHE A 40 -18.08 2.22 -11.20
C PHE A 40 -18.00 1.30 -9.99
N PRO A 41 -17.76 1.84 -8.78
CA PRO A 41 -17.43 1.04 -7.59
C PRO A 41 -18.57 0.11 -7.15
N SER A 42 -19.83 0.51 -7.39
CA SER A 42 -21.01 -0.29 -7.02
C SER A 42 -21.46 -1.27 -8.11
N PHE A 43 -20.82 -1.28 -9.28
CA PHE A 43 -21.25 -2.06 -10.44
C PHE A 43 -20.08 -2.90 -11.02
N PRO A 44 -19.57 -3.92 -10.31
CA PRO A 44 -18.43 -4.72 -10.78
C PRO A 44 -18.68 -5.41 -12.13
N LEU A 45 -19.92 -5.84 -12.43
CA LEU A 45 -20.26 -6.42 -13.71
C LEU A 45 -20.12 -5.42 -14.86
N LEU A 46 -20.63 -4.20 -14.67
CA LEU A 46 -20.47 -3.13 -15.67
C LEU A 46 -18.98 -2.81 -15.87
N ALA A 47 -18.22 -2.72 -14.79
CA ALA A 47 -16.77 -2.51 -14.85
C ALA A 47 -16.07 -3.60 -15.65
N HIS A 48 -16.45 -4.87 -15.46
CA HIS A 48 -15.92 -6.00 -16.21
C HIS A 48 -16.24 -5.92 -17.70
N ILE A 49 -17.50 -5.62 -18.06
CA ILE A 49 -17.95 -5.43 -19.44
C ILE A 49 -17.16 -4.31 -20.13
N ILE A 50 -17.02 -3.16 -19.48
CA ILE A 50 -16.29 -2.01 -20.03
C ILE A 50 -14.81 -2.35 -20.22
N THR A 51 -14.22 -3.12 -19.30
CA THR A 51 -12.84 -3.61 -19.45
C THR A 51 -12.71 -4.55 -20.66
N TYR A 52 -13.65 -5.44 -20.84
CA TYR A 52 -13.68 -6.33 -22.00
C TYR A 52 -13.75 -5.55 -23.33
N PHE A 53 -14.47 -4.42 -23.36
CA PHE A 53 -14.57 -3.55 -24.53
C PHE A 53 -13.45 -2.52 -24.66
N GLY A 54 -12.32 -2.69 -23.97
CA GLY A 54 -11.07 -1.95 -24.23
C GLY A 54 -10.65 -0.93 -23.18
N MET A 55 -11.34 -0.81 -22.04
CA MET A 55 -10.79 -0.03 -20.94
C MET A 55 -9.57 -0.75 -20.33
N PRO A 56 -8.45 -0.04 -20.06
CA PRO A 56 -7.23 -0.67 -19.57
C PRO A 56 -7.46 -1.52 -18.32
N ASP A 57 -7.02 -2.78 -18.36
CA ASP A 57 -7.07 -3.68 -17.21
C ASP A 57 -5.78 -3.60 -16.40
N GLN A 58 -5.58 -2.47 -15.74
CA GLN A 58 -4.44 -2.24 -14.87
C GLN A 58 -4.87 -2.17 -13.41
N PRO A 59 -4.07 -2.70 -12.48
CA PRO A 59 -4.39 -2.64 -11.07
C PRO A 59 -4.42 -1.20 -10.57
N MET A 60 -5.47 -0.85 -9.81
CA MET A 60 -5.73 0.50 -9.31
C MET A 60 -5.98 0.50 -7.81
N GLU A 61 -5.60 1.59 -7.15
CA GLU A 61 -5.85 1.80 -5.72
C GLU A 61 -7.34 1.83 -5.36
N SER A 62 -8.17 2.24 -6.31
CA SER A 62 -9.64 2.27 -6.20
C SER A 62 -10.16 2.96 -4.94
N GLN A 63 -9.61 4.14 -4.66
CA GLN A 63 -9.99 4.99 -3.53
C GLN A 63 -11.50 5.08 -3.27
N PRO A 64 -12.40 5.30 -4.27
CA PRO A 64 -13.84 5.40 -4.01
C PRO A 64 -14.47 4.15 -3.41
N ILE A 65 -13.81 3.00 -3.52
CA ILE A 65 -14.26 1.76 -2.90
C ILE A 65 -13.85 1.75 -1.43
N TRP A 66 -12.59 2.03 -1.14
CA TRP A 66 -12.02 1.96 0.20
C TRP A 66 -12.43 3.12 1.12
N ASP A 67 -12.73 4.28 0.54
CA ASP A 67 -13.18 5.47 1.29
C ASP A 67 -14.71 5.59 1.35
N ARG A 68 -15.47 4.62 0.81
CA ARG A 68 -16.94 4.66 0.80
C ARG A 68 -17.57 4.81 2.19
N PHE A 69 -17.00 4.12 3.16
CA PHE A 69 -17.48 4.12 4.56
C PHE A 69 -16.54 4.89 5.49
N TRP A 70 -15.58 5.62 4.92
CA TRP A 70 -14.68 6.45 5.71
C TRP A 70 -15.40 7.74 6.12
N ASN A 71 -15.48 7.95 7.43
CA ASN A 71 -16.14 9.11 8.04
C ASN A 71 -15.30 9.65 9.21
N CYS A 72 -13.98 9.68 9.07
CA CYS A 72 -13.05 10.11 10.09
C CYS A 72 -12.31 11.38 9.67
N GLU A 73 -11.83 12.15 10.62
CA GLU A 73 -11.02 13.34 10.36
C GLU A 73 -9.63 12.97 9.80
N HIS A 74 -9.09 11.85 10.23
CA HIS A 74 -7.83 11.25 9.80
C HIS A 74 -8.05 9.94 9.04
N ASP A 75 -6.99 9.35 8.51
CA ASP A 75 -7.10 8.17 7.65
C ASP A 75 -7.21 6.83 8.41
N GLU A 76 -7.13 6.84 9.75
CA GLU A 76 -7.31 5.62 10.56
C GLU A 76 -8.77 5.17 10.61
N MET A 77 -8.94 3.84 10.58
CA MET A 77 -10.19 3.16 10.88
C MET A 77 -9.91 1.92 11.72
N GLY A 78 -10.65 1.77 12.79
CA GLY A 78 -10.59 0.61 13.67
C GLY A 78 -11.65 -0.45 13.35
N ALA A 79 -11.63 -1.55 14.09
CA ALA A 79 -12.62 -2.63 13.94
C ALA A 79 -14.08 -2.14 14.13
N ASN A 80 -14.29 -1.17 15.03
CA ASN A 80 -15.62 -0.61 15.31
C ASN A 80 -16.19 0.21 14.14
N ASP A 81 -15.35 0.67 13.20
CA ASP A 81 -15.78 1.37 11.98
C ASP A 81 -16.25 0.40 10.89
N ALA A 82 -16.06 -0.90 11.07
CA ALA A 82 -16.53 -1.95 10.18
C ALA A 82 -18.02 -2.27 10.46
N THR A 83 -18.91 -1.38 10.03
CA THR A 83 -20.35 -1.60 10.17
C THR A 83 -20.82 -2.83 9.38
N PRO A 84 -21.94 -3.48 9.78
CA PRO A 84 -22.51 -4.61 9.01
C PRO A 84 -22.75 -4.28 7.54
N GLU A 85 -23.13 -3.03 7.23
CA GLU A 85 -23.28 -2.56 5.86
C GLU A 85 -21.93 -2.52 5.12
N ALA A 86 -20.88 -1.98 5.74
CA ALA A 86 -19.54 -1.91 5.18
C ALA A 86 -18.99 -3.32 4.90
N ILE A 87 -19.11 -4.22 5.86
CA ILE A 87 -18.68 -5.62 5.74
C ILE A 87 -19.41 -6.29 4.55
N SER A 88 -20.73 -6.24 4.55
CA SER A 88 -21.54 -6.87 3.50
C SER A 88 -21.22 -6.33 2.12
N TRP A 89 -21.12 -4.99 1.98
CA TRP A 89 -20.85 -4.34 0.70
C TRP A 89 -19.45 -4.65 0.19
N CYS A 90 -18.43 -4.54 1.04
CA CYS A 90 -17.03 -4.80 0.64
C CYS A 90 -16.83 -6.25 0.24
N GLN A 91 -17.31 -7.20 1.04
CA GLN A 91 -17.21 -8.63 0.75
C GLN A 91 -17.95 -8.99 -0.55
N LYS A 92 -19.16 -8.47 -0.74
CA LYS A 92 -19.94 -8.69 -1.99
C LYS A 92 -19.21 -8.15 -3.20
N THR A 93 -18.65 -6.94 -3.10
CA THR A 93 -17.92 -6.28 -4.19
C THR A 93 -16.67 -7.05 -4.57
N VAL A 94 -15.84 -7.41 -3.58
CA VAL A 94 -14.61 -8.20 -3.80
C VAL A 94 -14.94 -9.59 -4.35
N ARG A 95 -15.90 -10.29 -3.76
CA ARG A 95 -16.36 -11.60 -4.25
C ARG A 95 -16.78 -11.54 -5.72
N ARG A 96 -17.53 -10.50 -6.10
CA ARG A 96 -17.99 -10.36 -7.48
C ARG A 96 -16.84 -10.13 -8.44
N VAL A 97 -15.84 -9.34 -8.07
CA VAL A 97 -14.62 -9.14 -8.88
C VAL A 97 -13.84 -10.44 -9.03
N LEU A 98 -13.66 -11.22 -7.96
CA LEU A 98 -12.99 -12.52 -8.03
C LEU A 98 -13.71 -13.48 -8.98
N GLN A 99 -15.05 -13.56 -8.90
CA GLN A 99 -15.85 -14.39 -9.80
C GLN A 99 -15.69 -13.98 -11.28
N LEU A 100 -15.79 -12.67 -11.57
CA LEU A 100 -15.67 -12.14 -12.93
C LEU A 100 -14.27 -12.31 -13.53
N ARG A 101 -13.24 -12.33 -12.68
CA ARG A 101 -11.85 -12.54 -13.11
C ARG A 101 -11.40 -14.00 -13.07
N ASN A 102 -12.26 -14.91 -12.60
CA ASN A 102 -11.91 -16.30 -12.31
C ASN A 102 -10.65 -16.41 -11.43
N ALA A 103 -10.54 -15.52 -10.43
CA ALA A 103 -9.40 -15.43 -9.53
C ALA A 103 -9.72 -16.01 -8.15
N LYS A 104 -8.70 -16.53 -7.46
CA LYS A 104 -8.83 -17.17 -6.15
C LYS A 104 -8.54 -16.22 -5.00
N ARG A 105 -7.53 -15.36 -5.16
CA ARG A 105 -7.05 -14.41 -4.14
C ARG A 105 -7.31 -12.99 -4.57
N PHE A 106 -7.79 -12.17 -3.66
CA PHE A 106 -7.93 -10.74 -3.92
C PHE A 106 -6.68 -9.99 -3.47
N LEU A 107 -6.20 -9.07 -4.29
CA LEU A 107 -5.05 -8.22 -4.00
C LEU A 107 -5.47 -6.75 -4.01
N ALA A 108 -5.14 -6.04 -2.97
CA ALA A 108 -5.37 -4.61 -2.86
C ALA A 108 -4.09 -3.85 -2.47
N LYS A 109 -3.98 -2.64 -2.97
CA LYS A 109 -3.02 -1.64 -2.52
C LYS A 109 -3.67 -0.27 -2.58
N TYR A 110 -3.78 0.36 -1.43
CA TYR A 110 -4.13 1.76 -1.27
C TYR A 110 -3.43 2.27 0.00
N PRO A 111 -2.56 3.28 -0.07
CA PRO A 111 -1.69 3.62 1.05
C PRO A 111 -2.41 3.81 2.38
N ARG A 112 -3.57 4.48 2.40
CA ARG A 112 -4.38 4.68 3.62
C ARG A 112 -4.82 3.39 4.31
N LEU A 113 -4.90 2.27 3.59
CA LEU A 113 -5.21 0.96 4.20
C LEU A 113 -4.14 0.54 5.21
N SER A 114 -2.94 1.11 5.14
CA SER A 114 -1.88 0.89 6.13
C SER A 114 -2.22 1.41 7.53
N LEU A 115 -3.21 2.29 7.65
CA LEU A 115 -3.75 2.79 8.91
C LEU A 115 -5.12 2.16 9.27
N ARG A 116 -5.57 1.13 8.52
CA ARG A 116 -6.92 0.54 8.65
C ARG A 116 -6.88 -0.98 8.83
N LEU A 117 -5.80 -1.53 9.41
CA LEU A 117 -5.63 -2.98 9.47
C LEU A 117 -6.72 -3.67 10.28
N ASP A 118 -7.11 -3.09 11.41
CA ASP A 118 -8.18 -3.63 12.25
C ASP A 118 -9.54 -3.58 11.53
N TRP A 119 -9.78 -2.52 10.76
CA TRP A 119 -10.95 -2.42 9.91
C TRP A 119 -10.92 -3.47 8.80
N ILE A 120 -9.77 -3.65 8.15
CA ILE A 120 -9.60 -4.68 7.11
C ILE A 120 -9.86 -6.07 7.68
N ASP A 121 -9.33 -6.37 8.86
CA ASP A 121 -9.51 -7.67 9.49
C ASP A 121 -10.97 -7.92 9.91
N ALA A 122 -11.67 -6.89 10.38
CA ALA A 122 -13.10 -6.99 10.67
C ALA A 122 -13.96 -7.19 9.40
N VAL A 123 -13.57 -6.59 8.28
CA VAL A 123 -14.26 -6.76 6.97
C VAL A 123 -13.87 -8.08 6.32
N PHE A 124 -12.62 -8.48 6.39
CA PHE A 124 -12.05 -9.68 5.76
C PHE A 124 -11.23 -10.48 6.78
N PRO A 125 -11.87 -11.26 7.66
CA PRO A 125 -11.15 -12.09 8.62
C PRO A 125 -10.11 -12.98 7.94
N GLY A 126 -8.90 -13.01 8.49
CA GLY A 126 -7.80 -13.76 7.89
C GLY A 126 -7.03 -13.04 6.77
N ALA A 127 -7.27 -11.77 6.54
CA ALA A 127 -6.51 -10.97 5.57
C ALA A 127 -4.99 -11.05 5.82
N LEU A 128 -4.20 -11.14 4.74
CA LEU A 128 -2.74 -11.16 4.77
C LEU A 128 -2.20 -9.76 4.47
N PHE A 129 -1.16 -9.35 5.18
CA PHE A 129 -0.56 -8.03 5.05
C PHE A 129 0.88 -8.15 4.54
N VAL A 130 1.11 -7.73 3.30
CA VAL A 130 2.48 -7.65 2.74
C VAL A 130 3.02 -6.26 3.03
N HIS A 131 3.86 -6.17 4.05
CA HIS A 131 4.44 -4.91 4.53
C HIS A 131 5.77 -4.65 3.84
N ILE A 132 5.80 -3.62 2.97
CA ILE A 132 7.04 -3.20 2.32
C ILE A 132 7.71 -2.06 3.10
N ASN A 133 8.92 -2.35 3.56
CA ASN A 133 9.82 -1.42 4.25
C ASN A 133 10.80 -0.79 3.28
N ARG A 134 11.12 0.47 3.51
CA ARG A 134 12.10 1.23 2.74
C ARG A 134 12.81 2.24 3.63
N ASP A 135 14.07 2.52 3.32
CA ASP A 135 14.86 3.58 3.94
C ASP A 135 14.04 4.88 4.06
N TRP A 136 13.90 5.38 5.28
CA TRP A 136 13.09 6.56 5.57
C TRP A 136 13.58 7.81 4.82
N ARG A 137 14.90 7.95 4.62
CA ARG A 137 15.50 9.09 3.90
C ARG A 137 15.03 9.11 2.45
N ALA A 138 14.98 7.93 1.82
CA ALA A 138 14.47 7.78 0.46
C ALA A 138 12.95 8.02 0.39
N VAL A 139 12.19 7.61 1.40
CA VAL A 139 10.74 7.86 1.49
C VAL A 139 10.46 9.34 1.68
N VAL A 140 11.13 10.01 2.63
CA VAL A 140 11.00 11.45 2.87
C VAL A 140 11.35 12.23 1.63
N ASN A 141 12.51 11.99 1.02
CA ASN A 141 12.92 12.65 -0.23
C ASN A 141 11.85 12.50 -1.33
N SER A 142 11.40 11.28 -1.59
CA SER A 142 10.39 11.00 -2.63
C SER A 142 9.03 11.64 -2.31
N THR A 143 8.70 11.78 -1.04
CA THR A 143 7.48 12.45 -0.57
C THR A 143 7.56 13.95 -0.81
N LEU A 144 8.68 14.59 -0.50
CA LEU A 144 8.92 16.01 -0.74
C LEU A 144 8.83 16.35 -2.22
N VAL A 145 9.51 15.58 -3.08
CA VAL A 145 9.43 15.76 -4.54
C VAL A 145 7.97 15.67 -5.01
N ARG A 146 7.22 14.69 -4.53
CA ARG A 146 5.82 14.52 -4.94
C ARG A 146 4.90 15.60 -4.39
N ARG A 147 5.13 16.05 -3.16
CA ARG A 147 4.40 17.17 -2.54
C ARG A 147 4.60 18.43 -3.38
N HIS A 148 5.82 18.80 -3.68
CA HIS A 148 6.14 19.95 -4.52
C HIS A 148 5.48 19.90 -5.91
N GLN A 149 5.51 18.73 -6.57
CA GLN A 149 4.82 18.53 -7.85
C GLN A 149 3.30 18.66 -7.76
N ARG A 150 2.70 18.35 -6.60
CA ARG A 150 1.28 18.50 -6.37
C ARG A 150 0.89 19.95 -6.09
N GLU A 151 1.65 20.62 -5.25
CA GLU A 151 1.47 22.04 -4.91
C GLU A 151 1.61 22.94 -6.14
N SER A 152 2.60 22.70 -6.99
CA SER A 152 2.77 23.42 -8.25
C SER A 152 1.60 23.29 -9.22
N LYS A 153 0.70 22.31 -8.99
CA LYS A 153 -0.54 22.10 -9.75
C LYS A 153 -1.79 22.51 -8.97
N GLY A 154 -1.66 23.29 -7.91
CA GLY A 154 -2.76 23.73 -7.05
C GLY A 154 -3.35 22.61 -6.16
N GLY A 155 -2.66 21.48 -5.99
CA GLY A 155 -3.11 20.39 -5.12
C GLY A 155 -2.83 20.68 -3.64
N GLY A 156 -3.76 20.30 -2.76
CA GLY A 156 -3.60 20.42 -1.29
C GLY A 156 -2.74 19.33 -0.68
N TRP A 157 -3.03 19.00 0.58
CA TRP A 157 -2.31 18.02 1.40
C TRP A 157 -1.88 16.76 0.66
N TYR A 158 -0.65 16.31 0.89
CA TYR A 158 -0.11 15.08 0.34
C TYR A 158 0.42 14.15 1.44
N GLY A 159 0.12 12.85 1.32
CA GLY A 159 0.44 11.82 2.30
C GLY A 159 -0.74 11.48 3.20
N ASP A 160 -0.48 10.59 4.16
CA ASP A 160 -1.50 10.12 5.09
C ASP A 160 -1.93 11.23 6.06
N ARG A 161 -3.22 11.30 6.35
CA ARG A 161 -3.76 12.16 7.40
C ARG A 161 -3.70 11.40 8.72
N ILE A 162 -2.56 11.49 9.37
CA ILE A 162 -2.37 10.93 10.71
C ILE A 162 -3.07 11.81 11.75
N PRO A 163 -3.34 11.33 12.97
CA PRO A 163 -3.86 12.20 14.05
C PRO A 163 -3.02 13.47 14.22
N GLY A 164 -3.67 14.62 14.34
CA GLY A 164 -2.99 15.93 14.42
C GLY A 164 -2.46 16.44 13.06
N TRP A 165 -2.90 15.90 11.93
CA TRP A 165 -2.38 16.31 10.60
C TRP A 165 -2.65 17.78 10.26
N LYS A 166 -3.70 18.38 10.79
CA LYS A 166 -4.05 19.80 10.53
C LYS A 166 -3.02 20.74 11.16
N GLU A 167 -2.61 20.44 12.39
CA GLU A 167 -1.63 21.19 13.15
C GLU A 167 -0.22 21.09 12.56
N MET A 168 0.01 20.11 11.71
CA MET A 168 1.28 19.97 10.99
C MET A 168 1.38 20.88 9.75
N GLY A 169 0.32 21.61 9.39
CA GLY A 169 0.30 22.47 8.20
C GLY A 169 1.40 23.53 8.18
N ASP A 170 1.78 24.07 9.33
CA ASP A 170 2.80 25.11 9.51
C ASP A 170 4.22 24.57 9.72
N LEU A 171 4.38 23.25 9.83
CA LEU A 171 5.69 22.63 10.01
C LEU A 171 6.49 22.54 8.69
N PRO A 172 7.84 22.53 8.80
CA PRO A 172 8.68 22.28 7.63
C PRO A 172 8.26 21.00 6.91
N PRO A 173 8.17 20.98 5.56
CA PRO A 173 7.69 19.85 4.80
C PRO A 173 8.41 18.52 5.08
N GLU A 174 9.73 18.59 5.36
CA GLU A 174 10.54 17.44 5.74
C GLU A 174 10.11 16.84 7.07
N ILE A 175 9.77 17.68 8.06
CA ILE A 175 9.28 17.23 9.37
C ILE A 175 7.91 16.55 9.21
N VAL A 176 7.02 17.14 8.41
CA VAL A 176 5.72 16.52 8.13
C VAL A 176 5.89 15.14 7.48
N ALA A 177 6.76 15.02 6.48
CA ALA A 177 7.04 13.75 5.80
C ALA A 177 7.67 12.72 6.76
N GLY A 178 8.59 13.16 7.62
CA GLY A 178 9.20 12.33 8.67
C GLY A 178 8.18 11.82 9.67
N ARG A 179 7.30 12.69 10.19
CA ARG A 179 6.24 12.31 11.15
C ARG A 179 5.22 11.36 10.53
N GLN A 180 4.85 11.56 9.26
CA GLN A 180 3.96 10.63 8.55
C GLN A 180 4.61 9.24 8.43
N TYR A 181 5.89 9.18 8.04
CA TYR A 181 6.64 7.92 7.96
C TYR A 181 6.73 7.24 9.33
N HIS A 182 7.16 7.98 10.35
CA HIS A 182 7.32 7.50 11.71
C HIS A 182 6.01 6.91 12.27
N TYR A 183 4.94 7.69 12.21
CA TYR A 183 3.62 7.28 12.73
C TYR A 183 3.13 6.00 12.06
N LEU A 184 3.15 5.98 10.73
CA LEU A 184 2.64 4.84 9.96
C LEU A 184 3.50 3.59 10.20
N THR A 185 4.83 3.72 10.23
CA THR A 185 5.72 2.59 10.46
C THR A 185 5.55 2.04 11.87
N LYS A 186 5.50 2.88 12.90
CA LYS A 186 5.20 2.45 14.29
C LYS A 186 3.84 1.75 14.40
N THR A 187 2.82 2.27 13.72
CA THR A 187 1.49 1.64 13.69
C THR A 187 1.59 0.24 13.07
N LEU A 188 2.24 0.09 11.92
CA LEU A 188 2.40 -1.22 11.29
C LEU A 188 3.20 -2.20 12.14
N GLU A 189 4.29 -1.76 12.78
CA GLU A 189 5.09 -2.60 13.69
C GLU A 189 4.29 -3.06 14.90
N SER A 190 3.49 -2.18 15.49
CA SER A 190 2.63 -2.54 16.63
C SER A 190 1.55 -3.55 16.24
N LYS A 191 1.03 -3.47 15.02
CA LYS A 191 0.00 -4.37 14.50
C LYS A 191 0.54 -5.75 14.11
N GLU A 192 1.82 -5.87 13.80
CA GLU A 192 2.43 -7.15 13.47
C GLU A 192 2.25 -8.18 14.59
N THR A 193 2.37 -7.75 15.85
CA THR A 193 2.17 -8.63 17.01
C THR A 193 0.72 -9.06 17.20
N ASN A 194 -0.24 -8.26 16.72
CA ASN A 194 -1.67 -8.54 16.81
C ASN A 194 -2.14 -9.56 15.74
N TYR A 195 -1.36 -9.73 14.68
CA TYR A 195 -1.71 -10.59 13.54
C TYR A 195 -0.62 -11.63 13.26
N PRO A 196 -0.34 -12.55 14.21
CA PRO A 196 0.74 -13.53 14.07
C PRO A 196 0.54 -14.40 12.81
N GLY A 197 1.62 -14.57 12.03
CA GLY A 197 1.60 -15.35 10.79
C GLY A 197 0.93 -14.68 9.59
N ARG A 198 0.34 -13.51 9.77
CA ARG A 198 -0.36 -12.78 8.68
C ARG A 198 0.41 -11.58 8.13
N PHE A 199 1.55 -11.21 8.74
CA PHE A 199 2.47 -10.18 8.24
C PHE A 199 3.62 -10.81 7.46
N ILE A 200 3.82 -10.33 6.24
CA ILE A 200 4.88 -10.74 5.32
C ILE A 200 5.77 -9.52 5.08
N LYS A 201 6.93 -9.47 5.76
CA LYS A 201 7.86 -8.34 5.62
C LYS A 201 8.66 -8.43 4.34
N VAL A 202 8.74 -7.33 3.63
CA VAL A 202 9.50 -7.15 2.40
C VAL A 202 10.33 -5.88 2.49
N TYR A 203 11.57 -5.91 2.03
CA TYR A 203 12.44 -4.74 1.94
C TYR A 203 12.54 -4.29 0.49
N TYR A 204 12.33 -2.99 0.25
CA TYR A 204 12.38 -2.41 -1.10
C TYR A 204 13.72 -2.68 -1.80
N ALA A 205 14.85 -2.56 -1.08
CA ALA A 205 16.16 -2.86 -1.65
C ALA A 205 16.27 -4.32 -2.10
N LYS A 206 15.78 -5.28 -1.28
CA LYS A 206 15.76 -6.71 -1.64
C LYS A 206 14.84 -6.99 -2.82
N LEU A 207 13.67 -6.33 -2.89
CA LEU A 207 12.77 -6.44 -4.04
C LEU A 207 13.44 -5.96 -5.33
N CYS A 208 14.25 -4.90 -5.28
CA CYS A 208 14.99 -4.42 -6.45
C CYS A 208 16.17 -5.32 -6.82
N GLN A 209 16.88 -5.86 -5.85
CA GLN A 209 18.07 -6.67 -6.06
C GLN A 209 17.75 -8.12 -6.44
N TYR A 210 16.72 -8.70 -5.81
CA TYR A 210 16.31 -10.09 -5.96
C TYR A 210 14.80 -10.17 -6.20
N PRO A 211 14.30 -9.66 -7.34
CA PRO A 211 12.86 -9.52 -7.56
C PRO A 211 12.14 -10.86 -7.63
N VAL A 212 12.72 -11.86 -8.28
CA VAL A 212 12.10 -13.20 -8.44
C VAL A 212 11.99 -13.90 -7.10
N GLU A 213 13.07 -13.92 -6.34
CA GLU A 213 13.15 -14.56 -5.02
C GLU A 213 12.19 -13.88 -4.04
N THR A 214 12.13 -12.54 -4.08
CA THR A 214 11.22 -11.77 -3.21
C THR A 214 9.75 -12.05 -3.55
N ILE A 215 9.40 -12.07 -4.82
CA ILE A 215 8.03 -12.38 -5.25
C ILE A 215 7.68 -13.85 -4.96
N ARG A 216 8.61 -14.77 -5.13
CA ARG A 216 8.43 -16.19 -4.77
C ARG A 216 8.17 -16.37 -3.28
N TYR A 217 8.95 -15.71 -2.44
CA TYR A 217 8.74 -15.68 -1.00
C TYR A 217 7.32 -15.19 -0.62
N ILE A 218 6.86 -14.11 -1.27
CA ILE A 218 5.50 -13.59 -1.02
C ILE A 218 4.44 -14.57 -1.52
N ALA A 219 4.62 -15.14 -2.72
CA ALA A 219 3.68 -16.09 -3.29
C ALA A 219 3.52 -17.33 -2.39
N ASP A 220 4.64 -17.88 -1.89
CA ASP A 220 4.65 -18.99 -0.94
C ASP A 220 3.90 -18.65 0.36
N LYS A 221 4.17 -17.48 0.96
CA LYS A 221 3.48 -17.03 2.17
C LYS A 221 2.01 -16.70 1.97
N CYS A 222 1.60 -16.38 0.75
CA CYS A 222 0.22 -16.09 0.39
C CYS A 222 -0.52 -17.31 -0.20
N ASP A 223 0.09 -18.48 -0.21
CA ASP A 223 -0.46 -19.70 -0.82
C ASP A 223 -0.90 -19.46 -2.28
N LEU A 224 -0.03 -18.78 -3.05
CA LEU A 224 -0.18 -18.58 -4.48
C LEU A 224 0.66 -19.61 -5.24
N SER A 225 0.08 -20.25 -6.26
CA SER A 225 0.77 -21.23 -7.08
C SER A 225 1.93 -20.58 -7.84
N TRP A 226 3.10 -21.28 -7.90
CA TRP A 226 4.23 -20.78 -8.68
C TRP A 226 4.26 -21.43 -10.05
N THR A 227 4.21 -20.64 -11.12
CA THR A 227 4.28 -21.12 -12.49
C THR A 227 5.43 -20.46 -13.24
N GLU A 228 6.00 -21.17 -14.22
CA GLU A 228 7.06 -20.61 -15.08
C GLU A 228 6.62 -19.35 -15.82
N ASP A 229 5.37 -19.31 -16.28
CA ASP A 229 4.84 -18.15 -17.01
C ASP A 229 4.71 -16.92 -16.11
N PHE A 230 4.29 -17.10 -14.87
CA PHE A 230 4.29 -16.02 -13.90
C PHE A 230 5.72 -15.55 -13.60
N GLU A 231 6.67 -16.48 -13.40
CA GLU A 231 8.08 -16.13 -13.16
C GLU A 231 8.69 -15.35 -14.33
N LYS A 232 8.45 -15.78 -15.59
CA LYS A 232 8.91 -15.05 -16.79
C LYS A 232 8.36 -13.63 -16.86
N GLY A 233 7.16 -13.40 -16.34
CA GLY A 233 6.51 -12.09 -16.27
C GLY A 233 7.06 -11.15 -15.20
N ILE A 234 7.90 -11.64 -14.27
CA ILE A 234 8.49 -10.82 -13.22
C ILE A 234 9.61 -9.95 -13.80
N ARG A 235 9.48 -8.64 -13.57
CA ARG A 235 10.49 -7.68 -14.01
C ARG A 235 11.79 -7.86 -13.23
N ARG A 236 12.92 -8.06 -13.92
CA ARG A 236 14.25 -8.28 -13.33
C ARG A 236 15.18 -7.07 -13.38
N ASP A 237 14.94 -6.12 -14.29
CA ASP A 237 15.73 -4.91 -14.51
C ASP A 237 15.34 -3.76 -13.57
N LEU A 238 15.26 -4.04 -12.28
CA LEU A 238 14.89 -3.06 -11.29
C LEU A 238 16.13 -2.35 -10.77
N GLN A 239 16.05 -1.00 -10.72
CA GLN A 239 17.06 -0.19 -10.06
C GLN A 239 16.51 0.36 -8.76
N SER A 240 17.22 0.14 -7.65
CA SER A 240 16.88 0.78 -6.40
C SER A 240 17.04 2.29 -6.52
N MET A 241 16.02 3.03 -6.08
CA MET A 241 16.05 4.49 -6.04
C MET A 241 16.40 5.03 -4.64
N ASN A 242 16.94 4.18 -3.78
CA ASN A 242 17.26 4.57 -2.40
C ASN A 242 18.38 5.62 -2.34
N TYR A 243 19.31 5.61 -3.27
CA TYR A 243 20.44 6.55 -3.31
C TYR A 243 20.05 8.01 -3.59
N LYS A 244 18.87 8.28 -4.17
CA LYS A 244 18.51 9.62 -4.66
C LYS A 244 18.47 10.69 -3.58
N TRP A 245 18.17 10.34 -2.35
CA TRP A 245 18.17 11.29 -1.24
C TRP A 245 19.56 11.92 -1.01
N ARG A 246 20.65 11.20 -1.30
CA ARG A 246 22.02 11.70 -1.10
C ARG A 246 22.35 12.95 -1.93
N THR A 247 21.71 13.07 -3.09
CA THR A 247 21.95 14.20 -4.02
C THR A 247 20.78 15.19 -4.06
N GLN A 248 19.62 14.83 -3.56
CA GLN A 248 18.40 15.62 -3.68
C GLN A 248 17.90 16.22 -2.36
N LEU A 249 18.34 15.65 -1.23
CA LEU A 249 17.90 16.10 0.10
C LEU A 249 19.07 16.75 0.83
N ASP A 250 18.86 17.98 1.29
CA ASP A 250 19.83 18.70 2.09
C ASP A 250 20.16 17.93 3.39
N PRO A 251 21.44 17.69 3.73
CA PRO A 251 21.83 17.02 4.96
C PRO A 251 21.21 17.61 6.23
N SER A 252 21.05 18.94 6.28
CA SER A 252 20.42 19.58 7.43
C SER A 252 18.95 19.16 7.65
N LYS A 253 18.23 18.85 6.55
CA LYS A 253 16.87 18.34 6.62
C LYS A 253 16.81 16.90 7.14
N ILE A 254 17.81 16.09 6.80
CA ILE A 254 17.96 14.73 7.31
C ILE A 254 18.15 14.77 8.81
N GLU A 255 19.07 15.60 9.29
CA GLU A 255 19.35 15.74 10.72
C GLU A 255 18.14 16.28 11.51
N LYS A 256 17.39 17.23 10.97
CA LYS A 256 16.15 17.71 11.58
C LYS A 256 15.11 16.60 11.74
N VAL A 257 14.90 15.78 10.71
CA VAL A 257 13.96 14.65 10.79
C VAL A 257 14.46 13.60 11.76
N ARG A 258 15.76 13.26 11.73
CA ARG A 258 16.35 12.30 12.66
C ARG A 258 16.22 12.74 14.11
N ALA A 259 16.33 14.03 14.39
CA ALA A 259 16.21 14.60 15.73
C ALA A 259 14.81 14.45 16.35
N GLU A 260 13.75 14.18 15.56
CA GLU A 260 12.40 13.93 16.08
C GLU A 260 12.30 12.62 16.88
N ASP A 261 13.03 11.56 16.47
CA ASP A 261 13.17 10.29 17.20
C ASP A 261 14.45 9.58 16.70
N PRO A 262 15.63 9.89 17.27
CA PRO A 262 16.91 9.39 16.76
C PRO A 262 17.03 7.87 16.73
N GLU A 263 16.51 7.18 17.77
CA GLU A 263 16.57 5.72 17.86
C GLU A 263 15.69 5.05 16.80
N PHE A 264 14.49 5.58 16.60
CA PHE A 264 13.57 5.07 15.58
C PHE A 264 14.18 5.23 14.19
N PHE A 265 14.61 6.44 13.83
CA PHE A 265 15.13 6.70 12.49
C PHE A 265 16.42 5.94 12.20
N ALA A 266 17.31 5.76 13.18
CA ALA A 266 18.52 4.96 13.01
C ALA A 266 18.20 3.49 12.68
N ARG A 267 17.17 2.90 13.29
CA ARG A 267 16.75 1.51 13.02
C ARG A 267 16.12 1.33 11.62
N HIS A 268 15.63 2.38 11.01
CA HIS A 268 14.94 2.35 9.71
C HIS A 268 15.81 2.90 8.57
N GLU A 269 17.11 3.00 8.79
CA GLU A 269 18.10 3.22 7.73
C GLU A 269 18.47 1.88 7.10
N GLU A 270 18.34 1.76 5.77
CA GLU A 270 18.90 0.60 5.09
C GLU A 270 20.42 0.75 4.99
N PRO A 271 21.19 -0.33 5.23
CA PRO A 271 22.63 -0.30 5.03
C PRO A 271 22.98 0.08 3.59
N GLU A 272 24.14 0.70 3.43
CA GLU A 272 24.66 1.19 2.14
C GLU A 272 24.99 0.08 1.16
#